data_50187fcf1568aa566ebdf9acafe0ba00
#
_entry.id   50187fcf1568aa566ebdf9acafe0ba00
#
_cell.length_a   1.000
_cell.length_b   1.000
_cell.length_c   1.000
_cell.angle_alpha   90.00
_cell.angle_beta   90.00
_cell.angle_gamma   90.00
#
_symmetry.space_group_name_H-M   'P 1'
#
loop_
_entity.id
_entity.type
_entity.pdbx_description
1 polymer ?
#
loop_
_entity_poly.entity_id
_entity_poly.type
_entity_poly.pdbx_seq_one_letter_code
_entity_poly.pdbx_strand_id
1 'polypeptide(L)'
;MRNIYKNEQNGRSMVEMLGVLAIIGVLSVGGIAGYSKAMTKFKINKSMDQISMLVANIRTLFSGQRNYSGLSNANAISFGIIPGEMDGGGQVITNAFAGDVTIGTAAVNGNNDAAFTIKYEGL
;
A
#
# COMPACT_ATOMS: atom_id res chain seq x y z
N MET A 1 11.23 5.88 -62.62
CA MET A 1 11.61 6.82 -61.54
C MET A 1 10.64 6.88 -60.40
N ARG A 2 9.35 6.98 -60.69
CA ARG A 2 8.34 7.05 -59.62
C ARG A 2 8.39 5.86 -58.64
N ASN A 3 8.62 4.66 -59.15
CA ASN A 3 8.63 3.46 -58.29
C ASN A 3 9.82 3.42 -57.35
N ILE A 4 10.95 4.00 -57.77
CA ILE A 4 12.16 4.07 -56.94
C ILE A 4 11.93 5.00 -55.77
N TYR A 5 11.33 6.15 -55.98
CA TYR A 5 10.99 7.10 -54.91
C TYR A 5 9.95 6.54 -53.94
N LYS A 6 8.97 5.84 -54.47
CA LYS A 6 7.96 5.19 -53.61
C LYS A 6 8.59 4.11 -52.74
N ASN A 7 9.51 3.30 -53.27
CA ASN A 7 10.17 2.26 -52.51
C ASN A 7 11.07 2.84 -51.42
N GLU A 8 11.77 3.95 -51.71
CA GLU A 8 12.57 4.65 -50.70
C GLU A 8 11.72 5.23 -49.60
N GLN A 9 10.60 5.82 -49.92
CA GLN A 9 9.65 6.37 -48.94
C GLN A 9 9.04 5.25 -48.09
N ASN A 10 8.66 4.14 -48.67
CA ASN A 10 8.15 2.99 -47.95
C ASN A 10 9.21 2.42 -47.04
N GLY A 11 10.46 2.31 -47.48
CA GLY A 11 11.57 1.85 -46.68
C GLY A 11 11.84 2.75 -45.46
N ARG A 12 11.85 4.06 -45.67
CA ARG A 12 11.99 5.04 -44.58
C ARG A 12 10.85 4.94 -43.61
N SER A 13 9.62 4.86 -44.08
CA SER A 13 8.43 4.76 -43.28
C SER A 13 8.47 3.48 -42.40
N MET A 14 8.91 2.37 -42.99
CA MET A 14 9.04 1.11 -42.25
C MET A 14 10.15 1.20 -41.18
N VAL A 15 11.29 1.79 -41.49
CA VAL A 15 12.40 1.97 -40.55
C VAL A 15 11.96 2.93 -39.43
N GLU A 16 11.26 3.99 -39.76
CA GLU A 16 10.71 4.93 -38.76
C GLU A 16 9.70 4.25 -37.86
N MET A 17 8.81 3.45 -38.40
CA MET A 17 7.85 2.68 -37.60
C MET A 17 8.53 1.69 -36.68
N LEU A 18 9.53 0.98 -37.16
CA LEU A 18 10.31 0.06 -36.33
C LEU A 18 11.04 0.79 -35.21
N GLY A 19 11.59 1.96 -35.50
CA GLY A 19 12.22 2.81 -34.49
C GLY A 19 11.23 3.27 -33.43
N VAL A 20 10.05 3.71 -33.82
CA VAL A 20 8.99 4.13 -32.91
C VAL A 20 8.53 2.95 -32.03
N LEU A 21 8.30 1.79 -32.66
CA LEU A 21 7.90 0.59 -31.91
C LEU A 21 8.98 0.15 -30.91
N ALA A 22 10.24 0.24 -31.26
CA ALA A 22 11.34 -0.08 -30.35
C ALA A 22 11.35 0.87 -29.16
N ILE A 23 11.17 2.16 -29.37
CA ILE A 23 11.10 3.18 -28.31
C ILE A 23 9.89 2.92 -27.42
N ILE A 24 8.72 2.69 -28.01
CA ILE A 24 7.51 2.38 -27.26
C ILE A 24 7.67 1.12 -26.42
N GLY A 25 8.30 0.07 -26.97
CA GLY A 25 8.57 -1.15 -26.25
C GLY A 25 9.45 -0.93 -25.02
N VAL A 26 10.53 -0.18 -25.19
CA VAL A 26 11.45 0.16 -24.09
C VAL A 26 10.74 1.01 -23.02
N LEU A 27 9.99 2.02 -23.45
CA LEU A 27 9.26 2.89 -22.54
C LEU A 27 8.15 2.13 -21.81
N SER A 28 7.48 1.20 -22.48
CA SER A 28 6.43 0.39 -21.85
C SER A 28 6.99 -0.49 -20.74
N VAL A 29 8.07 -1.19 -21.00
CA VAL A 29 8.72 -2.04 -19.98
C VAL A 29 9.29 -1.19 -18.85
N GLY A 30 10.00 -0.10 -19.18
CA GLY A 30 10.53 0.84 -18.21
C GLY A 30 9.44 1.52 -17.39
N GLY A 31 8.33 1.88 -18.03
CA GLY A 31 7.18 2.48 -17.37
C GLY A 31 6.52 1.54 -16.38
N ILE A 32 6.33 0.27 -16.76
CA ILE A 32 5.75 -0.73 -15.86
C ILE A 32 6.66 -0.98 -14.67
N ALA A 33 7.96 -1.13 -14.89
CA ALA A 33 8.93 -1.33 -13.81
C ALA A 33 8.98 -0.12 -12.87
N GLY A 34 8.98 1.10 -13.43
CA GLY A 34 8.96 2.33 -12.63
C GLY A 34 7.67 2.50 -11.85
N TYR A 35 6.54 2.18 -12.47
CA TYR A 35 5.24 2.22 -11.83
C TYR A 35 5.18 1.24 -10.63
N SER A 36 5.66 0.01 -10.83
CA SER A 36 5.67 -1.01 -9.79
C SER A 36 6.51 -0.54 -8.58
N LYS A 37 7.69 0.04 -8.83
CA LYS A 37 8.54 0.60 -7.76
C LYS A 37 7.84 1.77 -7.05
N ALA A 38 7.23 2.67 -7.81
CA ALA A 38 6.53 3.82 -7.26
C ALA A 38 5.34 3.37 -6.40
N MET A 39 4.58 2.38 -6.85
CA MET A 39 3.46 1.83 -6.09
C MET A 39 3.91 1.14 -4.82
N THR A 40 5.03 0.42 -4.86
CA THR A 40 5.60 -0.20 -3.66
C THR A 40 5.98 0.86 -2.63
N LYS A 41 6.67 1.92 -3.04
CA LYS A 41 7.01 3.03 -2.14
C LYS A 41 5.77 3.72 -1.60
N PHE A 42 4.77 3.94 -2.43
CA PHE A 42 3.50 4.53 -2.02
C PHE A 42 2.82 3.68 -0.94
N LYS A 43 2.75 2.37 -1.15
CA LYS A 43 2.16 1.45 -0.18
C LYS A 43 2.93 1.42 1.13
N ILE A 44 4.26 1.44 1.08
CA ILE A 44 5.10 1.50 2.28
C ILE A 44 4.83 2.79 3.05
N ASN A 45 4.83 3.94 2.39
CA ASN A 45 4.54 5.23 3.03
C ASN A 45 3.14 5.25 3.63
N LYS A 46 2.16 4.74 2.90
CA LYS A 46 0.78 4.66 3.36
C LYS A 46 0.66 3.73 4.58
N SER A 47 1.37 2.61 4.58
CA SER A 47 1.41 1.69 5.72
C SER A 47 2.02 2.35 6.95
N MET A 48 3.09 3.10 6.80
CA MET A 48 3.71 3.85 7.89
C MET A 48 2.75 4.89 8.47
N ASP A 49 2.05 5.62 7.60
CA ASP A 49 1.04 6.58 8.01
C ASP A 49 -0.12 5.92 8.76
N GLN A 50 -0.60 4.78 8.26
CA GLN A 50 -1.66 4.01 8.89
C GLN A 50 -1.26 3.54 10.28
N ILE A 51 -0.06 2.98 10.42
CA ILE A 51 0.47 2.52 11.71
C ILE A 51 0.61 3.69 12.67
N SER A 52 1.14 4.82 12.21
CA SER A 52 1.29 6.02 13.03
C SER A 52 -0.05 6.54 13.52
N MET A 53 -1.06 6.57 12.66
CA MET A 53 -2.41 6.99 13.03
C MET A 53 -3.05 6.03 14.03
N LEU A 54 -2.88 4.73 13.83
CA LEU A 54 -3.38 3.71 14.75
C LEU A 54 -2.76 3.87 16.13
N VAL A 55 -1.45 4.01 16.19
CA VAL A 55 -0.70 4.17 17.45
C VAL A 55 -1.16 5.43 18.17
N ALA A 56 -1.26 6.55 17.45
CA ALA A 56 -1.71 7.81 18.04
C ALA A 56 -3.15 7.71 18.56
N ASN A 57 -4.04 7.11 17.77
CA ASN A 57 -5.44 6.96 18.15
C ASN A 57 -5.59 6.02 19.35
N ILE A 58 -4.86 4.92 19.38
CA ILE A 58 -4.88 3.98 20.51
C ILE A 58 -4.38 4.66 21.77
N ARG A 59 -3.26 5.36 21.70
CA ARG A 59 -2.71 6.08 22.85
C ARG A 59 -3.67 7.16 23.36
N THR A 60 -4.31 7.88 22.47
CA THR A 60 -5.28 8.89 22.83
C THR A 60 -6.51 8.28 23.50
N LEU A 61 -7.02 7.18 22.96
CA LEU A 61 -8.20 6.52 23.50
C LEU A 61 -7.94 5.97 24.90
N PHE A 62 -6.77 5.39 25.14
CA PHE A 62 -6.40 4.79 26.42
C PHE A 62 -5.54 5.68 27.31
N SER A 63 -5.49 6.98 27.03
CA SER A 63 -4.63 7.92 27.76
C SER A 63 -4.99 8.04 29.25
N GLY A 64 -6.28 7.86 29.60
CA GLY A 64 -6.75 7.90 30.98
C GLY A 64 -6.77 6.54 31.67
N GLN A 65 -6.34 5.48 31.01
CA GLN A 65 -6.39 4.13 31.52
C GLN A 65 -5.01 3.59 31.90
N ARG A 66 -4.98 2.68 32.85
CA ARG A 66 -3.72 2.08 33.29
C ARG A 66 -3.18 1.02 32.33
N ASN A 67 -4.05 0.45 31.51
CA ASN A 67 -3.69 -0.60 30.56
C ASN A 67 -4.55 -0.51 29.31
N TYR A 68 -4.33 -1.44 28.38
CA TYR A 68 -5.04 -1.52 27.11
C TYR A 68 -6.12 -2.60 27.11
N SER A 69 -6.67 -2.91 28.27
CA SER A 69 -7.72 -3.91 28.44
C SER A 69 -8.90 -3.62 27.51
N GLY A 70 -9.40 -4.64 26.84
CA GLY A 70 -10.49 -4.52 25.89
C GLY A 70 -10.10 -4.09 24.48
N LEU A 71 -8.83 -3.89 24.21
CA LEU A 71 -8.37 -3.54 22.87
C LEU A 71 -8.40 -4.75 21.96
N SER A 72 -9.16 -4.66 20.88
CA SER A 72 -9.29 -5.70 19.85
C SER A 72 -9.70 -5.05 18.54
N ASN A 73 -9.70 -5.83 17.46
CA ASN A 73 -10.16 -5.32 16.16
C ASN A 73 -11.60 -4.80 16.22
N ALA A 74 -12.50 -5.56 16.83
CA ALA A 74 -13.91 -5.19 16.94
C ALA A 74 -14.08 -3.90 17.72
N ASN A 75 -13.42 -3.77 18.86
CA ASN A 75 -13.50 -2.58 19.69
C ASN A 75 -12.83 -1.38 19.03
N ALA A 76 -11.71 -1.60 18.34
CA ALA A 76 -11.02 -0.55 17.61
C ALA A 76 -11.93 0.04 16.52
N ILE A 77 -12.63 -0.80 15.79
CA ILE A 77 -13.60 -0.35 14.78
C ILE A 77 -14.75 0.40 15.43
N SER A 78 -15.30 -0.14 16.51
CA SER A 78 -16.43 0.47 17.23
C SER A 78 -16.06 1.83 17.81
N PHE A 79 -14.83 2.00 18.29
CA PHE A 79 -14.35 3.26 18.84
C PHE A 79 -13.96 4.28 17.79
N GLY A 80 -13.94 3.89 16.52
CA GLY A 80 -13.63 4.81 15.43
C GLY A 80 -12.16 5.20 15.33
N ILE A 81 -11.26 4.41 15.90
CA ILE A 81 -9.82 4.68 15.84
C ILE A 81 -9.17 4.18 14.56
N ILE A 82 -9.89 3.43 13.75
CA ILE A 82 -9.40 2.87 12.51
C ILE A 82 -9.66 3.87 11.37
N PRO A 83 -8.65 4.23 10.56
CA PRO A 83 -8.88 5.02 9.35
C PRO A 83 -9.88 4.31 8.43
N GLY A 84 -10.79 5.07 7.83
CA GLY A 84 -11.83 4.51 6.96
C GLY A 84 -11.29 3.66 5.82
N GLU A 85 -10.10 3.98 5.32
CA GLU A 85 -9.43 3.23 4.26
C GLU A 85 -8.98 1.83 4.69
N MET A 86 -8.85 1.59 5.99
CA MET A 86 -8.46 0.31 6.55
C MET A 86 -9.65 -0.57 6.95
N ASP A 87 -10.86 -0.05 6.88
CA ASP A 87 -12.05 -0.82 7.21
C ASP A 87 -12.39 -1.78 6.06
N GLY A 88 -12.11 -3.05 6.28
CA GLY A 88 -12.38 -4.11 5.29
C GLY A 88 -13.77 -4.71 5.37
N GLY A 89 -14.65 -4.14 6.20
CA GLY A 89 -15.98 -4.66 6.44
C GLY A 89 -16.03 -5.66 7.59
N GLY A 90 -17.17 -5.71 8.28
CA GLY A 90 -17.31 -6.53 9.46
C GLY A 90 -16.33 -6.11 10.55
N GLN A 91 -15.55 -7.06 11.03
CA GLN A 91 -14.52 -6.81 12.06
C GLN A 91 -13.10 -6.95 11.50
N VAL A 92 -12.95 -6.82 10.19
CA VAL A 92 -11.68 -6.99 9.49
C VAL A 92 -11.05 -5.63 9.24
N ILE A 93 -9.76 -5.52 9.55
CA ILE A 93 -8.94 -4.35 9.27
C ILE A 93 -7.95 -4.74 8.18
N THR A 94 -7.91 -3.98 7.10
CA THR A 94 -6.99 -4.26 5.99
C THR A 94 -5.94 -3.16 5.87
N ASN A 95 -4.75 -3.54 5.41
CA ASN A 95 -3.67 -2.59 5.18
C ASN A 95 -3.53 -2.22 3.70
N ALA A 96 -2.56 -1.37 3.38
CA ALA A 96 -2.31 -0.92 2.01
C ALA A 96 -1.88 -2.04 1.06
N PHE A 97 -1.41 -3.18 1.58
CA PHE A 97 -1.03 -4.37 0.82
C PHE A 97 -2.15 -5.41 0.77
N ALA A 98 -3.36 -5.04 1.15
CA ALA A 98 -4.53 -5.92 1.23
C ALA A 98 -4.36 -7.10 2.22
N GLY A 99 -3.40 -6.99 3.13
CA GLY A 99 -3.22 -7.96 4.21
C GLY A 99 -4.03 -7.59 5.44
N ASP A 100 -4.15 -8.51 6.35
CA ASP A 100 -4.90 -8.31 7.59
C ASP A 100 -4.06 -7.56 8.63
N VAL A 101 -4.72 -6.70 9.40
CA VAL A 101 -4.13 -6.03 10.55
C VAL A 101 -4.85 -6.51 11.80
N THR A 102 -4.10 -6.96 12.78
CA THR A 102 -4.65 -7.41 14.05
C THR A 102 -4.17 -6.50 15.17
N ILE A 103 -5.12 -5.98 15.94
CA ILE A 103 -4.84 -5.13 17.10
C ILE A 103 -5.17 -5.93 18.36
N GLY A 104 -4.25 -5.95 19.28
CA GLY A 104 -4.42 -6.69 20.52
C GLY A 104 -3.60 -6.11 21.63
N THR A 105 -3.58 -6.83 22.74
CA THR A 105 -2.84 -6.44 23.95
C THR A 105 -1.66 -7.36 24.18
N ALA A 106 -0.68 -6.89 24.95
CA ALA A 106 0.49 -7.65 25.32
C ALA A 106 0.79 -7.49 26.81
N ALA A 107 1.32 -8.54 27.41
CA ALA A 107 1.76 -8.49 28.79
C ALA A 107 3.21 -8.01 28.86
N VAL A 108 3.50 -7.16 29.84
CA VAL A 108 4.85 -6.67 30.13
C VAL A 108 5.13 -6.84 31.61
N ASN A 109 6.21 -7.53 31.94
CA ASN A 109 6.63 -7.76 33.34
C ASN A 109 5.51 -8.35 34.21
N GLY A 110 4.73 -9.29 33.69
CA GLY A 110 3.63 -9.92 34.41
C GLY A 110 2.35 -9.13 34.51
N ASN A 111 2.31 -7.90 33.99
CA ASN A 111 1.10 -7.10 33.91
C ASN A 111 0.39 -7.38 32.58
N ASN A 112 -0.79 -7.99 32.66
CA ASN A 112 -1.62 -8.22 31.50
C ASN A 112 -2.11 -6.89 30.92
N ASP A 113 -2.19 -6.81 29.60
CA ASP A 113 -2.68 -5.64 28.88
C ASP A 113 -1.88 -4.35 29.14
N ALA A 114 -0.62 -4.48 29.59
CA ALA A 114 0.24 -3.32 29.83
C ALA A 114 0.72 -2.63 28.57
N ALA A 115 0.64 -3.31 27.41
CA ALA A 115 1.01 -2.78 26.11
C ALA A 115 0.00 -3.22 25.08
N PHE A 116 0.05 -2.59 23.90
CA PHE A 116 -0.74 -3.01 22.78
C PHE A 116 0.16 -3.50 21.64
N THR A 117 -0.40 -4.34 20.79
CA THR A 117 0.29 -4.86 19.61
C THR A 117 -0.51 -4.54 18.36
N ILE A 118 0.20 -4.25 17.27
CA ILE A 118 -0.38 -4.13 15.96
C ILE A 118 0.35 -5.11 15.07
N LYS A 119 -0.35 -6.15 14.65
CA LYS A 119 0.18 -7.16 13.75
C LYS A 119 -0.19 -6.80 12.33
N TYR A 120 0.78 -6.63 11.47
CA TYR A 120 0.63 -6.17 10.11
C TYR A 120 1.05 -7.28 9.16
N GLU A 121 0.10 -7.86 8.46
CA GLU A 121 0.32 -9.01 7.59
C GLU A 121 0.26 -8.64 6.10
N GLY A 122 0.75 -9.53 5.25
CA GLY A 122 0.67 -9.35 3.80
C GLY A 122 1.74 -8.45 3.19
N LEU A 123 2.77 -8.14 3.95
CA LEU A 123 3.89 -7.33 3.44
C LEU A 123 4.82 -8.11 2.53
#